data_d4c0747713ccbd7c273085db21a581c3
#
_entry.id   d4c0747713ccbd7c273085db21a581c3
#
_cell.length_a   1.000
_cell.length_b   1.000
_cell.length_c   1.000
_cell.angle_alpha   90.00
_cell.angle_beta   90.00
_cell.angle_gamma   90.00
#
_symmetry.space_group_name_H-M   'P 1'
#
loop_
_entity.id
_entity.type
_entity.pdbx_description
1 polymer ?
#
loop_
_entity_poly.entity_id
_entity_poly.type
_entity_poly.pdbx_seq_one_letter_code
_entity_poly.pdbx_strand_id
1 'polypeptide(L)'
;MASGTVTQGNTANAVKLTFEELRAALRLVGEERYHHKHPFHLLMHEGKLTRGQLQAWALNRYYYQSIIPIKDAIILSRAADPSFRRVWRKRIVDHDGDEKSSGGILRWIKLAEATGLDKGRVMRTDRVLPATRFIGNEYLNLVRTRPFLECVASSLTELFSRDLIALRMEKMRQHYPWLASALDYFEARLTEAPEDAAFAIQYVFEHAATRAEQERVIQALRDKCDILWAQLDALYFAYVEPGWPPPGAFRIEAETKHDAKNSEGNRG
;
A
#
# COMPACT_ATOMS: atom_id res chain seq x y z
N MET A 1 15.90 -14.39 -41.12
CA MET A 1 14.93 -14.85 -40.10
C MET A 1 15.68 -15.76 -39.15
N ALA A 2 16.08 -15.22 -38.02
CA ALA A 2 16.72 -16.00 -36.92
C ALA A 2 15.73 -16.03 -35.75
N SER A 3 15.13 -17.20 -35.51
CA SER A 3 14.24 -17.45 -34.41
C SER A 3 15.11 -17.62 -33.13
N GLY A 4 15.12 -16.61 -32.30
CA GLY A 4 15.75 -16.68 -30.99
C GLY A 4 14.88 -17.56 -30.07
N THR A 5 15.30 -18.78 -29.86
CA THR A 5 14.75 -19.69 -28.85
C THR A 5 15.13 -19.15 -27.48
N VAL A 6 14.16 -18.58 -26.76
CA VAL A 6 14.32 -18.26 -25.33
C VAL A 6 14.44 -19.58 -24.59
N THR A 7 15.63 -19.95 -24.18
CA THR A 7 15.89 -21.07 -23.31
C THR A 7 15.26 -20.79 -21.94
N GLN A 8 14.13 -21.44 -21.64
CA GLN A 8 13.65 -21.59 -20.26
C GLN A 8 14.69 -22.41 -19.51
N GLY A 9 15.51 -21.73 -18.72
CA GLY A 9 16.49 -22.36 -17.84
C GLY A 9 15.78 -23.33 -16.88
N ASN A 10 16.29 -24.53 -16.79
CA ASN A 10 15.81 -25.62 -15.96
C ASN A 10 16.03 -25.29 -14.47
N THR A 11 15.07 -24.60 -13.85
CA THR A 11 15.11 -24.18 -12.43
C THR A 11 14.86 -25.32 -11.45
N ALA A 12 14.53 -26.52 -11.94
CA ALA A 12 14.16 -27.67 -11.11
C ALA A 12 15.30 -28.19 -10.21
N ASN A 13 16.57 -27.89 -10.51
CA ASN A 13 17.75 -28.34 -9.76
C ASN A 13 18.55 -27.19 -9.08
N ALA A 14 18.02 -25.96 -9.07
CA ALA A 14 18.71 -24.84 -8.43
C ALA A 14 18.67 -24.99 -6.90
N VAL A 15 19.80 -24.71 -6.24
CA VAL A 15 19.93 -24.76 -4.79
C VAL A 15 18.98 -23.73 -4.15
N LYS A 16 18.27 -24.16 -3.11
CA LYS A 16 17.39 -23.28 -2.31
C LYS A 16 18.22 -22.15 -1.70
N LEU A 17 17.69 -20.93 -1.73
CA LEU A 17 18.27 -19.78 -1.04
C LEU A 17 18.24 -20.00 0.48
N THR A 18 19.27 -19.58 1.14
CA THR A 18 19.30 -19.39 2.59
C THR A 18 18.31 -18.30 3.00
N PHE A 19 18.03 -18.19 4.30
CA PHE A 19 17.15 -17.13 4.82
C PHE A 19 17.66 -15.72 4.46
N GLU A 20 18.96 -15.47 4.62
CA GLU A 20 19.56 -14.18 4.32
C GLU A 20 19.57 -13.85 2.83
N GLU A 21 19.81 -14.85 1.97
CA GLU A 21 19.74 -14.66 0.52
C GLU A 21 18.30 -14.38 0.05
N LEU A 22 17.30 -15.11 0.57
CA LEU A 22 15.89 -14.83 0.26
C LEU A 22 15.50 -13.44 0.75
N ARG A 23 15.89 -13.08 1.97
CA ARG A 23 15.63 -11.76 2.55
C ARG A 23 16.26 -10.64 1.73
N ALA A 24 17.51 -10.84 1.26
CA ALA A 24 18.19 -9.89 0.39
C ALA A 24 17.48 -9.75 -0.96
N ALA A 25 17.07 -10.86 -1.58
CA ALA A 25 16.30 -10.84 -2.84
C ALA A 25 14.95 -10.12 -2.69
N LEU A 26 14.25 -10.33 -1.57
CA LEU A 26 12.99 -9.62 -1.29
C LEU A 26 13.22 -8.11 -1.07
N ARG A 27 14.31 -7.72 -0.37
CA ARG A 27 14.67 -6.31 -0.20
C ARG A 27 15.00 -5.63 -1.53
N LEU A 28 15.70 -6.33 -2.41
CA LEU A 28 16.01 -5.81 -3.75
C LEU A 28 14.73 -5.49 -4.54
N VAL A 29 13.68 -6.31 -4.43
CA VAL A 29 12.36 -5.98 -5.03
C VAL A 29 11.85 -4.64 -4.51
N GLY A 30 11.97 -4.38 -3.20
CA GLY A 30 11.56 -3.10 -2.61
C GLY A 30 12.39 -1.93 -3.13
N GLU A 31 13.70 -2.10 -3.27
CA GLU A 31 14.59 -1.07 -3.81
C GLU A 31 14.29 -0.75 -5.27
N GLU A 32 13.91 -1.75 -6.07
CA GLU A 32 13.60 -1.57 -7.48
C GLU A 32 12.17 -1.05 -7.74
N ARG A 33 11.18 -1.56 -7.01
CA ARG A 33 9.76 -1.47 -7.39
C ARG A 33 8.83 -0.89 -6.34
N TYR A 34 9.28 -0.70 -5.10
CA TYR A 34 8.36 -0.19 -4.09
C TYR A 34 7.98 1.26 -4.35
N HIS A 35 6.73 1.58 -4.16
CA HIS A 35 6.09 2.83 -4.55
C HIS A 35 6.62 4.12 -3.86
N HIS A 36 7.61 4.01 -2.98
CA HIS A 36 8.25 5.18 -2.36
C HIS A 36 8.99 6.08 -3.38
N LYS A 37 9.45 5.49 -4.48
CA LYS A 37 10.13 6.20 -5.58
C LYS A 37 9.15 6.76 -6.63
N HIS A 38 7.85 6.51 -6.49
CA HIS A 38 6.87 6.99 -7.43
C HIS A 38 6.79 8.52 -7.43
N PRO A 39 6.73 9.20 -8.60
CA PRO A 39 6.68 10.67 -8.68
C PRO A 39 5.62 11.31 -7.78
N PHE A 40 4.44 10.71 -7.65
CA PHE A 40 3.39 11.22 -6.75
C PHE A 40 3.85 11.28 -5.29
N HIS A 41 4.56 10.25 -4.80
CA HIS A 41 5.09 10.26 -3.44
C HIS A 41 6.27 11.20 -3.27
N LEU A 42 7.11 11.37 -4.30
CA LEU A 42 8.19 12.38 -4.26
C LEU A 42 7.61 13.78 -4.13
N LEU A 43 6.60 14.12 -4.95
CA LEU A 43 5.90 15.41 -4.83
C LEU A 43 5.27 15.61 -3.45
N MET A 44 4.69 14.55 -2.86
CA MET A 44 4.15 14.60 -1.51
C MET A 44 5.23 14.91 -0.48
N HIS A 45 6.38 14.24 -0.55
CA HIS A 45 7.49 14.44 0.40
C HIS A 45 8.19 15.77 0.22
N GLU A 46 8.11 16.38 -0.96
CA GLU A 46 8.64 17.69 -1.27
C GLU A 46 7.65 18.84 -0.96
N GLY A 47 6.46 18.53 -0.46
CA GLY A 47 5.44 19.54 -0.16
C GLY A 47 4.80 20.17 -1.40
N LYS A 48 4.92 19.53 -2.56
CA LYS A 48 4.46 20.07 -3.85
C LYS A 48 3.02 19.68 -4.22
N LEU A 49 2.38 18.79 -3.46
CA LEU A 49 0.98 18.46 -3.69
C LEU A 49 0.07 19.53 -3.09
N THR A 50 -0.94 19.94 -3.84
CA THR A 50 -2.02 20.80 -3.34
C THR A 50 -2.92 20.06 -2.36
N ARG A 51 -3.72 20.79 -1.59
CA ARG A 51 -4.71 20.20 -0.68
C ARG A 51 -5.69 19.30 -1.44
N GLY A 52 -6.16 19.72 -2.63
CA GLY A 52 -7.05 18.93 -3.46
C GLY A 52 -6.41 17.60 -3.95
N GLN A 53 -5.12 17.60 -4.27
CA GLN A 53 -4.39 16.38 -4.64
C GLN A 53 -4.24 15.44 -3.44
N LEU A 54 -4.02 15.97 -2.23
CA LEU A 54 -4.01 15.19 -0.99
C LEU A 54 -5.39 14.64 -0.65
N GLN A 55 -6.48 15.38 -0.90
CA GLN A 55 -7.85 14.88 -0.80
C GLN A 55 -8.08 13.69 -1.74
N ALA A 56 -7.71 13.83 -3.01
CA ALA A 56 -7.81 12.77 -4.00
C ALA A 56 -7.04 11.52 -3.58
N TRP A 57 -5.81 11.70 -3.09
CA TRP A 57 -5.00 10.61 -2.56
C TRP A 57 -5.63 9.95 -1.33
N ALA A 58 -6.07 10.73 -0.34
CA ALA A 58 -6.67 10.21 0.88
C ALA A 58 -7.93 9.38 0.60
N LEU A 59 -8.79 9.86 -0.33
CA LEU A 59 -10.00 9.17 -0.75
C LEU A 59 -9.70 7.83 -1.46
N ASN A 60 -8.81 7.85 -2.45
CA ASN A 60 -8.46 6.66 -3.21
C ASN A 60 -7.70 5.64 -2.36
N ARG A 61 -6.82 6.11 -1.48
CA ARG A 61 -6.10 5.24 -0.56
C ARG A 61 -7.03 4.65 0.51
N TYR A 62 -8.07 5.38 0.94
CA TYR A 62 -9.10 4.83 1.83
C TYR A 62 -9.75 3.58 1.25
N TYR A 63 -10.17 3.62 -0.02
CA TYR A 63 -10.71 2.42 -0.69
C TYR A 63 -9.74 1.23 -0.61
N TYR A 64 -8.46 1.49 -0.90
CA TYR A 64 -7.44 0.44 -0.79
C TYR A 64 -7.29 -0.05 0.66
N GLN A 65 -7.32 0.84 1.66
CA GLN A 65 -7.26 0.44 3.07
C GLN A 65 -8.47 -0.41 3.48
N SER A 66 -9.66 -0.07 3.01
CA SER A 66 -10.89 -0.79 3.34
C SER A 66 -10.93 -2.23 2.82
N ILE A 67 -10.15 -2.56 1.79
CA ILE A 67 -10.05 -3.93 1.28
C ILE A 67 -8.98 -4.77 1.99
N ILE A 68 -8.08 -4.18 2.77
CA ILE A 68 -7.00 -4.92 3.45
C ILE A 68 -7.54 -5.96 4.44
N PRO A 69 -8.47 -5.65 5.37
CA PRO A 69 -9.04 -6.67 6.25
C PRO A 69 -9.79 -7.75 5.47
N ILE A 70 -10.44 -7.41 4.35
CA ILE A 70 -11.11 -8.40 3.47
C ILE A 70 -10.06 -9.34 2.86
N LYS A 71 -8.96 -8.80 2.36
CA LYS A 71 -7.82 -9.57 1.84
C LYS A 71 -7.26 -10.50 2.93
N ASP A 72 -7.07 -10.01 4.15
CA ASP A 72 -6.55 -10.81 5.25
C ASP A 72 -7.55 -11.89 5.71
N ALA A 73 -8.85 -11.63 5.67
CA ALA A 73 -9.89 -12.62 5.92
C ALA A 73 -9.89 -13.74 4.85
N ILE A 74 -9.65 -13.41 3.57
CA ILE A 74 -9.52 -14.40 2.50
C ILE A 74 -8.29 -15.30 2.76
N ILE A 75 -7.14 -14.75 3.11
CA ILE A 75 -5.94 -15.52 3.47
C ILE A 75 -6.24 -16.40 4.69
N LEU A 76 -6.86 -15.83 5.72
CA LEU A 76 -7.22 -16.53 6.94
C LEU A 76 -8.13 -17.74 6.67
N SER A 77 -9.14 -17.59 5.81
CA SER A 77 -10.08 -18.66 5.45
C SER A 77 -9.42 -19.81 4.69
N ARG A 78 -8.29 -19.55 4.02
CA ARG A 78 -7.52 -20.55 3.26
C ARG A 78 -6.45 -21.24 4.10
N ALA A 79 -6.15 -20.72 5.29
CA ALA A 79 -5.12 -21.27 6.16
C ALA A 79 -5.63 -22.54 6.88
N ALA A 80 -5.04 -23.69 6.58
CA ALA A 80 -5.37 -24.94 7.27
C ALA A 80 -4.83 -24.95 8.73
N ASP A 81 -3.65 -24.37 8.96
CA ASP A 81 -2.99 -24.38 10.25
C ASP A 81 -3.63 -23.38 11.25
N PRO A 82 -4.11 -23.86 12.43
CA PRO A 82 -4.65 -22.99 13.48
C PRO A 82 -3.60 -22.04 14.06
N SER A 83 -2.31 -22.39 14.07
CA SER A 83 -1.23 -21.55 14.60
C SER A 83 -1.03 -20.32 13.71
N PHE A 84 -1.03 -20.51 12.39
CA PHE A 84 -1.03 -19.43 11.43
C PHE A 84 -2.23 -18.50 11.65
N ARG A 85 -3.43 -19.06 11.75
CA ARG A 85 -4.66 -18.27 11.94
C ARG A 85 -4.65 -17.44 13.21
N ARG A 86 -4.08 -17.94 14.31
CA ARG A 86 -3.94 -17.20 15.58
C ARG A 86 -3.11 -15.92 15.42
N VAL A 87 -2.04 -15.98 14.64
CA VAL A 87 -1.19 -14.81 14.39
C VAL A 87 -1.81 -13.89 13.33
N TRP A 88 -2.24 -14.45 12.20
CA TRP A 88 -2.72 -13.67 11.05
C TRP A 88 -3.97 -12.83 11.33
N ARG A 89 -4.87 -13.31 12.19
CA ARG A 89 -6.10 -12.57 12.55
C ARG A 89 -5.85 -11.20 13.16
N LYS A 90 -4.67 -11.00 13.77
CA LYS A 90 -4.29 -9.69 14.34
C LYS A 90 -4.35 -8.59 13.29
N ARG A 91 -3.95 -8.89 12.05
CA ARG A 91 -3.96 -7.94 10.93
C ARG A 91 -5.36 -7.41 10.63
N ILE A 92 -6.40 -8.22 10.80
CA ILE A 92 -7.79 -7.79 10.64
C ILE A 92 -8.16 -6.84 11.78
N VAL A 93 -7.81 -7.19 13.01
CA VAL A 93 -8.07 -6.35 14.20
C VAL A 93 -7.33 -5.01 14.08
N ASP A 94 -6.07 -5.02 13.63
CA ASP A 94 -5.27 -3.81 13.45
C ASP A 94 -5.93 -2.83 12.46
N HIS A 95 -6.68 -3.34 11.46
CA HIS A 95 -7.40 -2.50 10.48
C HIS A 95 -8.83 -2.17 10.89
N ASP A 96 -9.63 -3.16 11.30
CA ASP A 96 -11.05 -2.97 11.63
C ASP A 96 -11.24 -2.39 13.04
N GLY A 97 -10.29 -2.63 13.93
CA GLY A 97 -10.41 -2.27 15.34
C GLY A 97 -11.09 -3.34 16.19
N ASP A 98 -11.15 -3.07 17.49
CA ASP A 98 -11.86 -3.83 18.50
C ASP A 98 -12.29 -2.90 19.65
N GLU A 99 -12.70 -3.45 20.78
CA GLU A 99 -13.11 -2.67 21.96
C GLU A 99 -11.98 -1.79 22.53
N LYS A 100 -10.71 -2.09 22.22
CA LYS A 100 -9.52 -1.39 22.75
C LYS A 100 -8.89 -0.42 21.75
N SER A 101 -9.13 -0.61 20.46
CA SER A 101 -8.50 0.15 19.37
C SER A 101 -9.50 0.51 18.31
N SER A 102 -9.46 1.76 17.85
CA SER A 102 -10.29 2.24 16.72
C SER A 102 -9.91 1.64 15.37
N GLY A 103 -8.78 0.93 15.26
CA GLY A 103 -8.29 0.34 14.02
C GLY A 103 -7.80 1.34 12.97
N GLY A 104 -7.08 0.81 11.99
CA GLY A 104 -6.48 1.60 10.90
C GLY A 104 -7.51 2.28 10.00
N ILE A 105 -8.66 1.67 9.78
CA ILE A 105 -9.73 2.22 8.92
C ILE A 105 -10.25 3.55 9.49
N LEU A 106 -10.59 3.59 10.78
CA LEU A 106 -11.06 4.83 11.40
C LEU A 106 -9.96 5.88 11.52
N ARG A 107 -8.71 5.48 11.79
CA ARG A 107 -7.56 6.40 11.78
C ARG A 107 -7.36 7.01 10.39
N TRP A 108 -7.55 6.22 9.31
CA TRP A 108 -7.45 6.73 7.94
C TRP A 108 -8.59 7.72 7.60
N ILE A 109 -9.82 7.46 8.09
CA ILE A 109 -10.95 8.39 7.93
C ILE A 109 -10.61 9.74 8.57
N LYS A 110 -10.03 9.77 9.79
CA LYS A 110 -9.57 11.01 10.44
C LYS A 110 -8.55 11.77 9.58
N LEU A 111 -7.60 11.05 8.98
CA LEU A 111 -6.64 11.66 8.04
C LEU A 111 -7.36 12.28 6.83
N ALA A 112 -8.32 11.58 6.25
CA ALA A 112 -9.10 12.08 5.13
C ALA A 112 -9.94 13.31 5.53
N GLU A 113 -10.57 13.33 6.69
CA GLU A 113 -11.29 14.48 7.24
C GLU A 113 -10.36 15.68 7.46
N ALA A 114 -9.13 15.45 7.94
CA ALA A 114 -8.13 16.51 8.08
C ALA A 114 -7.74 17.15 6.73
N THR A 115 -7.85 16.42 5.61
CA THR A 115 -7.70 17.04 4.28
C THR A 115 -8.88 17.94 3.90
N GLY A 116 -10.00 17.87 4.62
CA GLY A 116 -11.24 18.59 4.34
C GLY A 116 -12.31 17.76 3.64
N LEU A 117 -12.14 16.44 3.56
CA LEU A 117 -13.16 15.53 3.03
C LEU A 117 -14.24 15.25 4.08
N ASP A 118 -15.50 15.20 3.65
CA ASP A 118 -16.60 14.71 4.48
C ASP A 118 -16.49 13.20 4.72
N LYS A 119 -16.63 12.75 5.96
CA LYS A 119 -16.57 11.34 6.37
C LYS A 119 -17.50 10.45 5.55
N GLY A 120 -18.76 10.88 5.35
CA GLY A 120 -19.73 10.11 4.58
C GLY A 120 -19.31 9.95 3.13
N ARG A 121 -18.71 10.99 2.52
CA ARG A 121 -18.13 10.93 1.16
C ARG A 121 -16.98 9.90 1.10
N VAL A 122 -16.10 9.92 2.08
CA VAL A 122 -14.98 8.96 2.16
C VAL A 122 -15.52 7.53 2.23
N MET A 123 -16.46 7.27 3.14
CA MET A 123 -17.03 5.93 3.37
C MET A 123 -17.83 5.37 2.19
N ARG A 124 -18.53 6.22 1.42
CA ARG A 124 -19.26 5.76 0.22
C ARG A 124 -18.35 5.27 -0.90
N THR A 125 -17.12 5.76 -0.97
CA THR A 125 -16.14 5.40 -2.02
C THR A 125 -16.63 5.57 -3.47
N ASP A 126 -17.76 6.21 -3.69
CA ASP A 126 -18.43 6.38 -4.99
C ASP A 126 -17.63 7.24 -5.98
N ARG A 127 -16.71 8.07 -5.45
CA ARG A 127 -15.89 9.02 -6.21
C ARG A 127 -14.42 8.59 -6.38
N VAL A 128 -14.06 7.38 -5.99
CA VAL A 128 -12.71 6.86 -6.24
C VAL A 128 -12.49 6.60 -7.73
N LEU A 129 -11.25 6.67 -8.16
CA LEU A 129 -10.87 6.36 -9.54
C LEU A 129 -11.30 4.92 -9.91
N PRO A 130 -11.86 4.68 -11.10
CA PRO A 130 -12.11 3.32 -11.60
C PRO A 130 -10.85 2.44 -11.51
N ALA A 131 -9.68 2.98 -11.87
CA ALA A 131 -8.41 2.27 -11.76
C ALA A 131 -8.11 1.81 -10.32
N THR A 132 -8.41 2.64 -9.30
CA THR A 132 -8.26 2.24 -7.89
C THR A 132 -9.13 1.04 -7.55
N ARG A 133 -10.36 0.96 -8.08
CA ARG A 133 -11.24 -0.21 -7.90
C ARG A 133 -10.68 -1.46 -8.58
N PHE A 134 -10.21 -1.34 -9.82
CA PHE A 134 -9.57 -2.45 -10.53
C PHE A 134 -8.35 -2.99 -9.79
N ILE A 135 -7.50 -2.10 -9.31
CA ILE A 135 -6.29 -2.44 -8.54
C ILE A 135 -6.64 -3.13 -7.22
N GLY A 136 -7.65 -2.64 -6.50
CA GLY A 136 -8.15 -3.29 -5.29
C GLY A 136 -8.71 -4.68 -5.58
N ASN A 137 -9.52 -4.82 -6.63
CA ASN A 137 -10.08 -6.10 -7.05
C ASN A 137 -8.98 -7.08 -7.48
N GLU A 138 -7.94 -6.61 -8.18
CA GLU A 138 -6.80 -7.47 -8.56
C GLU A 138 -6.05 -7.97 -7.34
N TYR A 139 -5.87 -7.15 -6.30
CA TYR A 139 -5.26 -7.64 -5.07
C TYR A 139 -6.14 -8.70 -4.37
N LEU A 140 -7.46 -8.52 -4.34
CA LEU A 140 -8.37 -9.53 -3.82
C LEU A 140 -8.36 -10.81 -4.68
N ASN A 141 -8.28 -10.66 -6.01
CA ASN A 141 -8.18 -11.78 -6.95
C ASN A 141 -6.87 -12.57 -6.72
N LEU A 142 -5.74 -11.88 -6.57
CA LEU A 142 -4.45 -12.49 -6.26
C LEU A 142 -4.56 -13.42 -5.04
N VAL A 143 -5.11 -12.92 -3.93
CA VAL A 143 -5.19 -13.73 -2.69
C VAL A 143 -6.27 -14.81 -2.73
N ARG A 144 -7.22 -14.76 -3.68
CA ARG A 144 -8.21 -15.81 -3.89
C ARG A 144 -7.67 -16.98 -4.73
N THR A 145 -6.87 -16.66 -5.75
CA THR A 145 -6.56 -17.59 -6.84
C THR A 145 -5.13 -18.13 -6.80
N ARG A 146 -4.16 -17.36 -6.29
CA ARG A 146 -2.76 -17.79 -6.23
C ARG A 146 -2.54 -18.88 -5.17
N PRO A 147 -1.47 -19.67 -5.27
CA PRO A 147 -1.03 -20.56 -4.20
C PRO A 147 -0.91 -19.84 -2.85
N PHE A 148 -1.26 -20.51 -1.76
CA PHE A 148 -1.33 -19.90 -0.42
C PHE A 148 -0.03 -19.18 -0.02
N LEU A 149 1.11 -19.78 -0.32
CA LEU A 149 2.42 -19.20 -0.03
C LEU A 149 2.63 -17.85 -0.74
N GLU A 150 2.18 -17.71 -2.00
CA GLU A 150 2.25 -16.46 -2.75
C GLU A 150 1.29 -15.39 -2.18
N CYS A 151 0.15 -15.82 -1.64
CA CYS A 151 -0.78 -14.91 -0.96
C CYS A 151 -0.13 -14.30 0.29
N VAL A 152 0.56 -15.11 1.10
CA VAL A 152 1.31 -14.63 2.26
C VAL A 152 2.44 -13.70 1.81
N ALA A 153 3.19 -14.08 0.77
CA ALA A 153 4.29 -13.31 0.22
C ALA A 153 3.87 -11.93 -0.30
N SER A 154 2.65 -11.79 -0.83
CA SER A 154 2.11 -10.50 -1.26
C SER A 154 1.98 -9.46 -0.13
N SER A 155 2.02 -9.88 1.13
CA SER A 155 2.03 -8.99 2.29
C SER A 155 3.44 -8.50 2.68
N LEU A 156 4.50 -9.03 2.07
CA LEU A 156 5.89 -8.68 2.40
C LEU A 156 6.31 -7.25 2.03
N THR A 157 5.44 -6.46 1.38
CA THR A 157 5.66 -5.01 1.22
C THR A 157 5.84 -4.29 2.56
N GLU A 158 5.43 -4.89 3.66
CA GLU A 158 5.63 -4.38 5.01
C GLU A 158 7.11 -4.39 5.46
N LEU A 159 7.97 -5.19 4.80
CA LEU A 159 9.43 -5.14 4.98
C LEU A 159 10.04 -3.76 4.71
N PHE A 160 9.37 -2.95 3.87
CA PHE A 160 9.87 -1.64 3.42
C PHE A 160 9.12 -0.48 4.08
N SER A 161 8.05 -0.76 4.84
CA SER A 161 7.08 0.26 5.23
C SER A 161 7.59 1.17 6.34
N ARG A 162 8.38 0.66 7.30
CA ARG A 162 8.78 1.40 8.49
C ARG A 162 9.52 2.70 8.16
N ASP A 163 10.58 2.60 7.38
CA ASP A 163 11.43 3.75 7.06
C ASP A 163 10.68 4.75 6.18
N LEU A 164 9.88 4.24 5.23
CA LEU A 164 9.02 5.09 4.42
C LEU A 164 7.95 5.81 5.25
N ILE A 165 7.32 5.13 6.21
CA ILE A 165 6.31 5.71 7.07
C ILE A 165 6.94 6.82 7.92
N ALA A 166 8.11 6.57 8.53
CA ALA A 166 8.82 7.56 9.32
C ALA A 166 9.16 8.81 8.50
N LEU A 167 9.75 8.62 7.30
CA LEU A 167 10.03 9.72 6.37
C LEU A 167 8.75 10.48 5.98
N ARG A 168 7.68 9.76 5.65
CA ARG A 168 6.40 10.38 5.27
C ARG A 168 5.83 11.23 6.38
N MET A 169 5.84 10.74 7.61
CA MET A 169 5.35 11.50 8.77
C MET A 169 6.16 12.77 9.00
N GLU A 170 7.50 12.66 8.92
CA GLU A 170 8.39 13.82 9.01
C GLU A 170 8.03 14.87 7.95
N LYS A 171 7.96 14.46 6.68
CA LYS A 171 7.65 15.36 5.55
C LYS A 171 6.22 15.91 5.60
N MET A 172 5.25 15.13 6.04
CA MET A 172 3.89 15.62 6.24
C MET A 172 3.80 16.67 7.35
N ARG A 173 4.50 16.50 8.47
CA ARG A 173 4.57 17.51 9.53
C ARG A 173 5.25 18.78 9.06
N GLN A 174 6.29 18.65 8.26
CA GLN A 174 7.05 19.78 7.71
C GLN A 174 6.25 20.59 6.69
N HIS A 175 5.62 19.93 5.73
CA HIS A 175 5.03 20.59 4.56
C HIS A 175 3.50 20.75 4.63
N TYR A 176 2.82 19.94 5.44
CA TYR A 176 1.37 19.95 5.62
C TYR A 176 1.02 19.98 7.11
N PRO A 177 1.41 21.04 7.87
CA PRO A 177 1.25 21.09 9.32
C PRO A 177 -0.20 20.92 9.79
N TRP A 178 -1.17 21.24 8.95
CA TRP A 178 -2.59 21.01 9.19
C TRP A 178 -3.01 19.53 9.19
N LEU A 179 -2.14 18.59 8.77
CA LEU A 179 -2.32 17.14 8.90
C LEU A 179 -1.67 16.57 10.16
N ALA A 180 -0.86 17.33 10.88
CA ALA A 180 0.01 16.81 11.96
C ALA A 180 -0.76 16.05 13.05
N SER A 181 -1.98 16.49 13.39
CA SER A 181 -2.84 15.87 14.40
C SER A 181 -3.62 14.65 13.90
N ALA A 182 -3.50 14.26 12.63
CA ALA A 182 -4.24 13.17 12.00
C ALA A 182 -3.33 12.05 11.47
N LEU A 183 -2.09 11.97 11.95
CA LEU A 183 -1.11 10.97 11.50
C LEU A 183 -1.15 9.66 12.31
N ASP A 184 -2.13 9.47 13.20
CA ASP A 184 -2.31 8.29 14.07
C ASP A 184 -2.25 6.97 13.30
N TYR A 185 -2.75 6.96 12.05
CA TYR A 185 -2.66 5.78 11.19
C TYR A 185 -1.21 5.36 10.95
N PHE A 186 -0.35 6.32 10.63
CA PHE A 186 1.05 6.05 10.36
C PHE A 186 1.81 5.71 11.63
N GLU A 187 1.50 6.37 12.75
CA GLU A 187 2.13 6.08 14.05
C GLU A 187 1.91 4.64 14.47
N ALA A 188 0.69 4.13 14.39
CA ALA A 188 0.38 2.74 14.69
C ALA A 188 1.16 1.78 13.77
N ARG A 189 1.25 2.07 12.47
CA ARG A 189 1.96 1.22 11.51
C ARG A 189 3.47 1.13 11.73
N LEU A 190 4.10 2.06 12.47
CA LEU A 190 5.52 1.96 12.82
C LEU A 190 5.85 0.72 13.67
N THR A 191 4.89 0.24 14.46
CA THR A 191 5.02 -0.96 15.29
C THR A 191 4.38 -2.18 14.63
N GLU A 192 3.16 -2.05 14.14
CA GLU A 192 2.38 -3.16 13.57
C GLU A 192 3.05 -3.78 12.32
N ALA A 193 3.55 -2.94 11.39
CA ALA A 193 4.09 -3.44 10.14
C ALA A 193 5.38 -4.28 10.27
N PRO A 194 6.36 -3.95 11.13
CA PRO A 194 7.53 -4.79 11.36
C PRO A 194 7.18 -6.16 11.96
N GLU A 195 6.20 -6.25 12.86
CA GLU A 195 5.73 -7.52 13.43
C GLU A 195 5.11 -8.41 12.36
N ASP A 196 4.23 -7.83 11.54
CA ASP A 196 3.58 -8.49 10.42
C ASP A 196 4.60 -9.02 9.39
N ALA A 197 5.60 -8.20 9.07
CA ALA A 197 6.67 -8.55 8.13
C ALA A 197 7.55 -9.68 8.68
N ALA A 198 7.90 -9.66 9.97
CA ALA A 198 8.73 -10.68 10.60
C ALA A 198 8.05 -12.05 10.56
N PHE A 199 6.74 -12.10 10.87
CA PHE A 199 5.98 -13.35 10.75
C PHE A 199 5.89 -13.84 9.30
N ALA A 200 5.55 -12.96 8.38
CA ALA A 200 5.34 -13.34 6.98
C ALA A 200 6.63 -13.85 6.32
N ILE A 201 7.80 -13.21 6.55
CA ILE A 201 9.07 -13.64 5.96
C ILE A 201 9.51 -14.98 6.53
N GLN A 202 9.36 -15.21 7.83
CA GLN A 202 9.67 -16.47 8.45
C GLN A 202 8.80 -17.60 7.87
N TYR A 203 7.49 -17.35 7.79
CA TYR A 203 6.55 -18.30 7.22
C TYR A 203 6.89 -18.69 5.78
N VAL A 204 7.15 -17.72 4.89
CA VAL A 204 7.46 -18.05 3.49
C VAL A 204 8.79 -18.77 3.35
N PHE A 205 9.78 -18.47 4.19
CA PHE A 205 11.05 -19.17 4.18
C PHE A 205 10.92 -20.64 4.60
N GLU A 206 10.16 -20.90 5.67
CA GLU A 206 9.94 -22.25 6.18
C GLU A 206 9.14 -23.13 5.22
N HIS A 207 8.17 -22.55 4.52
CA HIS A 207 7.24 -23.29 3.66
C HIS A 207 7.60 -23.29 2.18
N ALA A 208 8.54 -22.47 1.71
CA ALA A 208 9.09 -22.56 0.36
C ALA A 208 10.14 -23.69 0.33
N ALA A 209 9.71 -24.90 -0.01
CA ALA A 209 10.54 -26.10 0.04
C ALA A 209 11.61 -26.14 -1.07
N THR A 210 11.34 -25.48 -2.21
CA THR A 210 12.19 -25.50 -3.41
C THR A 210 12.61 -24.09 -3.83
N ARG A 211 13.68 -23.99 -4.63
CA ARG A 211 14.10 -22.73 -5.26
C ARG A 211 12.99 -22.12 -6.11
N ALA A 212 12.28 -22.93 -6.87
CA ALA A 212 11.17 -22.48 -7.70
C ALA A 212 10.03 -21.85 -6.86
N GLU A 213 9.76 -22.36 -5.67
CA GLU A 213 8.79 -21.76 -4.75
C GLU A 213 9.28 -20.43 -4.19
N GLN A 214 10.57 -20.33 -3.86
CA GLN A 214 11.16 -19.04 -3.44
C GLN A 214 11.11 -17.99 -4.54
N GLU A 215 11.31 -18.38 -5.79
CA GLU A 215 11.16 -17.49 -6.95
C GLU A 215 9.72 -17.01 -7.13
N ARG A 216 8.72 -17.88 -6.92
CA ARG A 216 7.31 -17.48 -6.93
C ARG A 216 6.97 -16.54 -5.77
N VAL A 217 7.55 -16.75 -4.59
CA VAL A 217 7.43 -15.82 -3.45
C VAL A 217 7.97 -14.43 -3.82
N ILE A 218 9.16 -14.37 -4.43
CA ILE A 218 9.77 -13.10 -4.89
C ILE A 218 8.88 -12.44 -5.96
N GLN A 219 8.35 -13.24 -6.91
CA GLN A 219 7.46 -12.72 -7.94
C GLN A 219 6.13 -12.20 -7.39
N ALA A 220 5.53 -12.88 -6.41
CA ALA A 220 4.32 -12.41 -5.75
C ALA A 220 4.51 -11.05 -5.04
N LEU A 221 5.68 -10.80 -4.48
CA LEU A 221 6.03 -9.50 -3.92
C LEU A 221 6.20 -8.44 -5.03
N ARG A 222 6.80 -8.79 -6.17
CA ARG A 222 6.89 -7.90 -7.34
C ARG A 222 5.50 -7.50 -7.83
N ASP A 223 4.63 -8.48 -8.08
CA ASP A 223 3.25 -8.25 -8.53
C ASP A 223 2.51 -7.32 -7.58
N LYS A 224 2.74 -7.48 -6.27
CA LYS A 224 2.16 -6.59 -5.25
C LYS A 224 2.74 -5.18 -5.31
N CYS A 225 4.02 -5.02 -5.55
CA CYS A 225 4.62 -3.69 -5.75
C CYS A 225 4.05 -3.01 -6.99
N ASP A 226 3.86 -3.76 -8.08
CA ASP A 226 3.27 -3.25 -9.33
C ASP A 226 1.80 -2.81 -9.13
N ILE A 227 1.01 -3.54 -8.34
CA ILE A 227 -0.34 -3.14 -7.91
C ILE A 227 -0.32 -1.78 -7.18
N LEU A 228 0.62 -1.58 -6.26
CA LEU A 228 0.75 -0.33 -5.51
C LEU A 228 1.23 0.83 -6.40
N TRP A 229 2.13 0.54 -7.32
CA TRP A 229 2.65 1.51 -8.29
C TRP A 229 1.54 2.00 -9.22
N ALA A 230 0.79 1.07 -9.82
CA ALA A 230 -0.34 1.39 -10.72
C ALA A 230 -1.43 2.25 -10.05
N GLN A 231 -1.64 2.11 -8.73
CA GLN A 231 -2.55 3.00 -8.00
C GLN A 231 -2.04 4.45 -8.02
N LEU A 232 -0.74 4.65 -7.89
CA LEU A 232 -0.16 6.00 -7.91
C LEU A 232 -0.05 6.56 -9.33
N ASP A 233 0.17 5.71 -10.36
CA ASP A 233 0.08 6.12 -11.76
C ASP A 233 -1.30 6.70 -12.06
N ALA A 234 -2.35 6.02 -11.63
CA ALA A 234 -3.71 6.49 -11.82
C ALA A 234 -3.99 7.84 -11.11
N LEU A 235 -3.47 7.99 -9.88
CA LEU A 235 -3.56 9.25 -9.14
C LEU A 235 -2.77 10.38 -9.81
N TYR A 236 -1.55 10.07 -10.27
CA TYR A 236 -0.69 11.04 -10.94
C TYR A 236 -1.35 11.54 -12.23
N PHE A 237 -1.78 10.62 -13.09
CA PHE A 237 -2.45 10.97 -14.34
C PHE A 237 -3.72 11.78 -14.11
N ALA A 238 -4.55 11.39 -13.14
CA ALA A 238 -5.84 12.04 -12.90
C ALA A 238 -5.71 13.40 -12.22
N TYR A 239 -4.70 13.60 -11.36
CA TYR A 239 -4.70 14.77 -10.46
C TYR A 239 -3.39 15.59 -10.48
N VAL A 240 -2.35 15.12 -11.19
CA VAL A 240 -1.10 15.87 -11.32
C VAL A 240 -0.86 16.24 -12.77
N GLU A 241 -0.56 15.28 -13.63
CA GLU A 241 -0.27 15.51 -15.04
C GLU A 241 -0.78 14.34 -15.89
N PRO A 242 -1.65 14.60 -16.88
CA PRO A 242 -2.20 15.89 -17.32
C PRO A 242 -3.32 16.46 -16.43
N GLY A 243 -3.72 15.78 -15.35
CA GLY A 243 -4.79 16.25 -14.48
C GLY A 243 -6.20 15.97 -15.03
N TRP A 244 -6.41 14.82 -15.65
CA TRP A 244 -7.66 14.39 -16.30
C TRP A 244 -8.38 13.27 -15.53
N PRO A 245 -9.11 13.59 -14.45
CA PRO A 245 -9.91 12.58 -13.76
C PRO A 245 -11.05 12.10 -14.66
N PRO A 246 -11.30 10.78 -14.73
CA PRO A 246 -12.39 10.24 -15.54
C PRO A 246 -13.76 10.66 -15.02
N PRO A 247 -14.84 10.54 -15.84
CA PRO A 247 -16.20 10.83 -15.40
C PRO A 247 -16.58 10.08 -14.12
N GLY A 248 -17.25 10.77 -13.19
CA GLY A 248 -17.68 10.21 -11.91
C GLY A 248 -16.61 10.20 -10.81
N ALA A 249 -15.31 10.35 -11.12
CA ALA A 249 -14.27 10.45 -10.12
C ALA A 249 -14.33 11.77 -9.33
N PHE A 250 -13.66 11.79 -8.19
CA PHE A 250 -13.47 13.01 -7.39
C PHE A 250 -12.89 14.12 -8.25
N ARG A 251 -13.42 15.33 -8.10
CA ARG A 251 -12.91 16.53 -8.75
C ARG A 251 -12.32 17.44 -7.69
N ILE A 252 -11.11 17.91 -7.95
CA ILE A 252 -10.48 18.94 -7.13
C ILE A 252 -11.24 20.23 -7.39
N GLU A 253 -11.80 20.83 -6.34
CA GLU A 253 -12.43 22.14 -6.42
C GLU A 253 -11.33 23.17 -6.70
N ALA A 254 -11.58 24.10 -7.64
CA ALA A 254 -10.65 25.19 -7.88
C ALA A 254 -10.47 25.97 -6.56
N GLU A 255 -9.22 26.22 -6.17
CA GLU A 255 -8.90 27.03 -5.01
C GLU A 255 -9.61 28.40 -5.16
N THR A 256 -10.56 28.68 -4.29
CA THR A 256 -11.14 30.01 -4.23
C THR A 256 -10.04 30.97 -3.76
N LYS A 257 -9.94 32.15 -4.40
CA LYS A 257 -8.88 33.17 -4.13
C LYS A 257 -8.73 33.57 -2.65
N HIS A 258 -9.52 33.02 -1.75
CA HIS A 258 -9.46 33.24 -0.31
C HIS A 258 -8.39 32.39 0.38
N ASP A 259 -8.09 31.19 -0.12
CA ASP A 259 -7.10 30.29 0.48
C ASP A 259 -5.65 30.69 0.10
N ALA A 260 -5.47 31.37 -1.04
CA ALA A 260 -4.17 31.85 -1.49
C ALA A 260 -3.58 32.92 -0.57
N LYS A 261 -4.42 33.78 0.06
CA LYS A 261 -3.95 34.84 0.98
C LYS A 261 -3.42 34.33 2.33
N ASN A 262 -3.88 33.13 2.77
CA ASN A 262 -3.40 32.54 4.03
C ASN A 262 -2.08 31.78 3.88
N SER A 263 -1.69 31.44 2.64
CA SER A 263 -0.40 30.78 2.37
C SER A 263 0.77 31.77 2.21
N GLU A 264 0.47 33.03 1.81
CA GLU A 264 1.49 34.08 1.68
C GLU A 264 1.76 34.86 2.98
N GLY A 265 0.81 34.87 3.92
CA GLY A 265 0.93 35.59 5.19
C GLY A 265 1.88 34.95 6.22
N ASN A 266 2.45 33.80 5.97
CA ASN A 266 3.33 33.08 6.90
C ASN A 266 4.80 32.98 6.44
N ARG A 267 5.19 33.85 5.49
CA ARG A 267 6.59 34.02 5.04
C ARG A 267 7.09 35.43 5.34
N GLY A 268 6.87 35.86 6.57
CA GLY A 268 7.44 37.09 7.10
C GLY A 268 8.28 36.79 8.35
#